data_a3c20f7ec502983175dee8e97daa4b03
#
_entry.id   a3c20f7ec502983175dee8e97daa4b03
#
_cell.length_a   1.000
_cell.length_b   1.000
_cell.length_c   1.000
_cell.angle_alpha   90.00
_cell.angle_beta   90.00
_cell.angle_gamma   90.00
#
_symmetry.space_group_name_H-M   'P 1'
#
loop_
_entity.id
_entity.type
_entity.pdbx_description
1 polymer ?
#
loop_
_entity_poly.entity_id
_entity_poly.type
_entity_poly.pdbx_seq_one_letter_code
_entity_poly.pdbx_strand_id
1 'polypeptide(L)'
;MERLKKMGLKRAFFVLSSLCVVLSLCLLLLLFVCCEKVRDNYPSGGIEFRADGTNVLLQQPTKGQRRILRMIDGFQLFACILLPAGGIGTAGLLFYRIKLKTPISVLKMGTERILNRDLDFSIPDISEDELGQICRGFEIMRAELLQANQELWEQAEDRKRLNAAFSHDLRNPVAVLKGTVKLIQQGKGDQRTFDRLAGYTLRIENYVEAMSSI
;
A
#
# COMPACT_ATOMS: atom_id res chain seq x y z
N MET A 1 -13.48 -4.85 -18.64
CA MET A 1 -12.80 -4.66 -17.34
C MET A 1 -11.30 -4.37 -17.48
N GLU A 2 -10.59 -4.96 -18.44
CA GLU A 2 -9.13 -4.69 -18.61
C GLU A 2 -8.79 -3.23 -18.97
N ARG A 3 -9.62 -2.57 -19.77
CA ARG A 3 -9.40 -1.15 -20.10
C ARG A 3 -9.45 -0.21 -18.89
N LEU A 4 -10.33 -0.50 -17.92
CA LEU A 4 -10.41 0.27 -16.66
C LEU A 4 -9.18 0.08 -15.77
N LYS A 5 -8.52 -1.08 -15.83
CA LYS A 5 -7.28 -1.33 -15.07
C LYS A 5 -6.09 -0.53 -15.59
N LYS A 6 -6.04 -0.24 -16.89
CA LYS A 6 -4.95 0.53 -17.54
C LYS A 6 -5.13 2.05 -17.47
N MET A 7 -6.33 2.55 -17.10
CA MET A 7 -6.58 3.99 -16.99
C MET A 7 -6.05 4.55 -15.67
N GLY A 8 -5.54 5.78 -15.68
CA GLY A 8 -5.15 6.50 -14.46
C GLY A 8 -6.30 6.58 -13.46
N LEU A 9 -5.97 6.61 -12.17
CA LEU A 9 -6.90 6.52 -11.04
C LEU A 9 -8.04 7.52 -11.13
N LYS A 10 -7.72 8.79 -11.42
CA LYS A 10 -8.70 9.88 -11.56
C LYS A 10 -9.69 9.63 -12.70
N ARG A 11 -9.19 9.24 -13.87
CA ARG A 11 -10.04 8.97 -15.05
C ARG A 11 -10.94 7.76 -14.82
N ALA A 12 -10.44 6.70 -14.21
CA ALA A 12 -11.22 5.51 -13.89
C ALA A 12 -12.35 5.84 -12.90
N PHE A 13 -12.09 6.67 -11.89
CA PHE A 13 -13.11 7.13 -10.95
C PHE A 13 -14.20 7.95 -11.64
N PHE A 14 -13.83 8.95 -12.45
CA PHE A 14 -14.80 9.77 -13.18
C PHE A 14 -15.65 8.98 -14.16
N VAL A 15 -15.07 8.06 -14.92
CA VAL A 15 -15.82 7.23 -15.87
C VAL A 15 -16.80 6.31 -15.12
N LEU A 16 -16.35 5.68 -14.04
CA LEU A 16 -17.19 4.77 -13.28
C LEU A 16 -18.32 5.51 -12.56
N SER A 17 -18.03 6.65 -11.93
CA SER A 17 -19.03 7.48 -11.26
C SER A 17 -20.03 8.07 -12.24
N SER A 18 -19.58 8.59 -13.40
CA SER A 18 -20.45 9.09 -14.45
C SER A 18 -21.40 8.00 -14.98
N LEU A 19 -20.88 6.79 -15.22
CA LEU A 19 -21.69 5.66 -15.66
C LEU A 19 -22.78 5.30 -14.63
N CYS A 20 -22.43 5.21 -13.36
CA CYS A 20 -23.38 4.88 -12.29
C CYS A 20 -24.42 5.99 -12.10
N VAL A 21 -24.03 7.26 -12.21
CA VAL A 21 -24.96 8.40 -12.13
C VAL A 21 -25.93 8.38 -13.32
N VAL A 22 -25.44 8.19 -14.54
CA VAL A 22 -26.31 8.10 -15.74
C VAL A 22 -27.30 6.93 -15.60
N LEU A 23 -26.82 5.78 -15.14
CA LEU A 23 -27.68 4.61 -14.92
C LEU A 23 -28.76 4.89 -13.86
N SER A 24 -28.40 5.56 -12.76
CA SER A 24 -29.36 5.92 -11.71
C SER A 24 -30.40 6.94 -12.19
N LEU A 25 -29.99 7.92 -13.02
CA LEU A 25 -30.89 8.88 -13.64
C LEU A 25 -31.83 8.21 -14.64
N CYS A 26 -31.37 7.29 -15.48
CA CYS A 26 -32.21 6.52 -16.39
C CYS A 26 -33.25 5.71 -15.61
N LEU A 27 -32.84 5.06 -14.51
CA LEU A 27 -33.74 4.29 -13.66
C LEU A 27 -34.79 5.19 -13.00
N LEU A 28 -34.40 6.38 -12.55
CA LEU A 28 -35.27 7.38 -11.96
C LEU A 28 -36.30 7.90 -12.96
N LEU A 29 -35.89 8.20 -14.22
CA LEU A 29 -36.79 8.61 -15.28
C LEU A 29 -37.79 7.51 -15.60
N LEU A 30 -37.37 6.25 -15.68
CA LEU A 30 -38.20 5.11 -15.93
C LEU A 30 -39.26 4.93 -14.83
N LEU A 31 -38.85 5.10 -13.59
CA LEU A 31 -39.73 5.06 -12.43
C LEU A 31 -40.73 6.22 -12.44
N PHE A 32 -40.31 7.43 -12.84
CA PHE A 32 -41.16 8.60 -12.97
C PHE A 32 -42.26 8.36 -14.01
N VAL A 33 -41.90 7.92 -15.22
CA VAL A 33 -42.85 7.57 -16.29
C VAL A 33 -43.82 6.48 -15.85
N CYS A 34 -43.34 5.48 -15.11
CA CYS A 34 -44.18 4.40 -14.60
C CYS A 34 -45.22 4.92 -13.56
N CYS A 35 -44.77 5.78 -12.64
CA CYS A 35 -45.65 6.41 -11.65
C CYS A 35 -46.71 7.34 -12.31
N GLU A 36 -46.30 8.05 -13.36
CA GLU A 36 -47.20 8.93 -14.10
C GLU A 36 -48.28 8.14 -14.84
N LYS A 37 -47.93 7.03 -15.48
CA LYS A 37 -48.87 6.09 -16.09
C LYS A 37 -49.89 5.51 -15.09
N VAL A 38 -49.43 5.23 -13.86
CA VAL A 38 -50.31 4.78 -12.79
C VAL A 38 -51.22 5.93 -12.32
N ARG A 39 -50.68 7.15 -12.22
CA ARG A 39 -51.45 8.34 -11.82
C ARG A 39 -52.58 8.70 -12.80
N ASP A 40 -52.33 8.53 -14.12
CA ASP A 40 -53.33 8.81 -15.16
C ASP A 40 -54.59 7.92 -15.05
N ASN A 41 -54.53 6.77 -14.37
CA ASN A 41 -55.67 5.92 -14.10
C ASN A 41 -56.57 6.44 -12.98
N TYR A 42 -56.20 7.52 -12.30
CA TYR A 42 -56.97 8.12 -11.20
C TYR A 42 -57.48 9.51 -11.62
N PRO A 43 -58.71 9.87 -11.21
CA PRO A 43 -59.24 11.21 -11.54
C PRO A 43 -58.40 12.29 -10.87
N SER A 44 -57.94 13.26 -11.66
CA SER A 44 -57.04 14.30 -11.21
C SER A 44 -57.73 15.42 -10.41
N GLY A 45 -59.06 15.52 -10.50
CA GLY A 45 -59.82 16.61 -9.90
C GLY A 45 -59.39 17.97 -10.43
N GLY A 46 -60.29 18.83 -10.77
CA GLY A 46 -59.96 20.18 -11.29
C GLY A 46 -61.05 20.75 -12.12
N ILE A 47 -60.78 21.87 -12.74
CA ILE A 47 -61.69 22.53 -13.69
C ILE A 47 -60.99 22.55 -15.04
N GLU A 48 -61.59 21.88 -16.03
CA GLU A 48 -61.10 21.94 -17.39
C GLU A 48 -61.75 23.13 -18.10
N PHE A 49 -60.95 24.07 -18.55
CA PHE A 49 -61.37 25.20 -19.35
C PHE A 49 -61.41 24.79 -20.84
N ARG A 50 -62.60 24.60 -21.37
CA ARG A 50 -62.76 24.37 -22.79
C ARG A 50 -62.74 25.63 -23.59
N ALA A 51 -62.24 25.53 -24.83
CA ALA A 51 -62.14 26.67 -25.74
C ALA A 51 -63.50 27.33 -26.11
N ASP A 52 -64.62 26.63 -25.80
CA ASP A 52 -65.99 27.11 -25.96
C ASP A 52 -66.52 27.94 -24.79
N GLY A 53 -65.68 28.24 -23.79
CA GLY A 53 -66.00 29.04 -22.63
C GLY A 53 -66.77 28.28 -21.51
N THR A 54 -66.97 26.95 -21.67
CA THR A 54 -67.63 26.14 -20.65
C THR A 54 -66.61 25.54 -19.68
N ASN A 55 -66.87 25.64 -18.38
CA ASN A 55 -66.05 25.03 -17.32
C ASN A 55 -66.64 23.69 -16.97
N VAL A 56 -65.88 22.62 -17.21
CA VAL A 56 -66.26 21.22 -16.79
C VAL A 56 -65.55 20.88 -15.50
N LEU A 57 -66.31 20.58 -14.44
CA LEU A 57 -65.74 20.06 -13.19
C LEU A 57 -65.34 18.59 -13.38
N LEU A 58 -64.03 18.38 -13.30
CA LEU A 58 -63.51 17.01 -13.31
C LEU A 58 -63.82 16.28 -12.00
N GLN A 59 -64.09 14.98 -12.11
CA GLN A 59 -64.43 14.14 -10.99
C GLN A 59 -63.34 14.17 -9.91
N GLN A 60 -63.71 14.55 -8.69
CA GLN A 60 -62.73 14.58 -7.60
C GLN A 60 -62.36 13.18 -7.10
N PRO A 61 -61.07 12.88 -6.81
CA PRO A 61 -60.68 11.59 -6.27
C PRO A 61 -61.30 11.32 -4.90
N THR A 62 -61.74 10.10 -4.69
CA THR A 62 -62.27 9.61 -3.42
C THR A 62 -61.17 9.63 -2.32
N LYS A 63 -61.58 9.60 -1.02
CA LYS A 63 -60.60 9.59 0.09
C LYS A 63 -59.55 8.49 -0.02
N GLY A 64 -59.95 7.29 -0.55
CA GLY A 64 -59.03 6.17 -0.81
C GLY A 64 -58.04 6.49 -1.91
N GLN A 65 -58.49 7.02 -3.03
CA GLN A 65 -57.66 7.39 -4.16
C GLN A 65 -56.65 8.51 -3.83
N ARG A 66 -57.06 9.50 -3.02
CA ARG A 66 -56.12 10.52 -2.51
C ARG A 66 -55.04 9.93 -1.61
N ARG A 67 -55.32 8.82 -0.87
CA ARG A 67 -54.27 8.12 -0.09
C ARG A 67 -53.27 7.46 -1.01
N ILE A 68 -53.72 6.77 -2.05
CA ILE A 68 -52.84 6.11 -3.02
C ILE A 68 -51.94 7.13 -3.75
N LEU A 69 -52.52 8.24 -4.23
CA LEU A 69 -51.76 9.30 -4.90
C LEU A 69 -50.65 9.85 -3.99
N ARG A 70 -50.97 10.14 -2.70
CA ARG A 70 -49.93 10.58 -1.75
C ARG A 70 -48.85 9.55 -1.48
N MET A 71 -49.17 8.26 -1.50
CA MET A 71 -48.19 7.20 -1.38
C MET A 71 -47.26 7.14 -2.61
N ILE A 72 -47.82 7.35 -3.81
CA ILE A 72 -47.01 7.42 -5.07
C ILE A 72 -46.06 8.64 -5.00
N ASP A 73 -46.57 9.82 -4.61
CA ASP A 73 -45.75 11.02 -4.49
C ASP A 73 -44.66 10.85 -3.42
N GLY A 74 -44.99 10.26 -2.27
CA GLY A 74 -44.02 9.97 -1.22
C GLY A 74 -42.93 8.98 -1.67
N PHE A 75 -43.36 7.92 -2.37
CA PHE A 75 -42.43 6.94 -2.94
C PHE A 75 -41.49 7.58 -3.99
N GLN A 76 -42.04 8.46 -4.83
CA GLN A 76 -41.27 9.19 -5.86
C GLN A 76 -40.23 10.12 -5.25
N LEU A 77 -40.61 10.88 -4.19
CA LEU A 77 -39.66 11.71 -3.43
C LEU A 77 -38.56 10.89 -2.78
N PHE A 78 -38.92 9.76 -2.17
CA PHE A 78 -37.93 8.85 -1.55
C PHE A 78 -36.99 8.25 -2.59
N ALA A 79 -37.49 7.81 -3.73
CA ALA A 79 -36.70 7.28 -4.83
C ALA A 79 -35.75 8.32 -5.42
N CYS A 80 -36.18 9.60 -5.50
CA CYS A 80 -35.38 10.71 -6.01
C CYS A 80 -34.11 10.95 -5.18
N ILE A 81 -34.11 10.64 -3.90
CA ILE A 81 -32.95 10.76 -3.01
C ILE A 81 -32.15 9.44 -2.98
N LEU A 82 -32.83 8.31 -2.86
CA LEU A 82 -32.19 7.01 -2.64
C LEU A 82 -31.45 6.49 -3.87
N LEU A 83 -32.01 6.69 -5.07
CA LEU A 83 -31.39 6.15 -6.30
C LEU A 83 -30.05 6.85 -6.63
N PRO A 84 -29.93 8.19 -6.64
CA PRO A 84 -28.64 8.82 -6.86
C PRO A 84 -27.61 8.54 -5.76
N ALA A 85 -28.06 8.56 -4.49
CA ALA A 85 -27.19 8.23 -3.36
C ALA A 85 -26.66 6.78 -3.46
N GLY A 86 -27.53 5.83 -3.80
CA GLY A 86 -27.14 4.43 -4.08
C GLY A 86 -26.20 4.31 -5.27
N GLY A 87 -26.43 5.09 -6.32
CA GLY A 87 -25.54 5.15 -7.50
C GLY A 87 -24.12 5.59 -7.16
N ILE A 88 -23.98 6.64 -6.37
CA ILE A 88 -22.68 7.12 -5.89
C ILE A 88 -22.01 6.10 -4.98
N GLY A 89 -22.77 5.50 -4.05
CA GLY A 89 -22.25 4.46 -3.14
C GLY A 89 -21.73 3.23 -3.89
N THR A 90 -22.49 2.75 -4.88
CA THR A 90 -22.06 1.61 -5.72
C THR A 90 -20.85 1.93 -6.56
N ALA A 91 -20.74 3.14 -7.11
CA ALA A 91 -19.56 3.60 -7.84
C ALA A 91 -18.30 3.57 -6.95
N GLY A 92 -18.39 4.08 -5.71
CA GLY A 92 -17.30 4.06 -4.74
C GLY A 92 -16.87 2.64 -4.36
N LEU A 93 -17.82 1.75 -4.10
CA LEU A 93 -17.54 0.35 -3.78
C LEU A 93 -16.87 -0.41 -4.93
N LEU A 94 -17.34 -0.20 -6.16
CA LEU A 94 -16.76 -0.80 -7.36
C LEU A 94 -15.33 -0.27 -7.60
N PHE A 95 -15.14 1.04 -7.49
CA PHE A 95 -13.84 1.67 -7.62
C PHE A 95 -12.85 1.11 -6.60
N TYR A 96 -13.24 1.03 -5.32
CA TYR A 96 -12.42 0.44 -4.27
C TYR A 96 -12.02 -1.00 -4.60
N ARG A 97 -13.00 -1.84 -4.99
CA ARG A 97 -12.73 -3.26 -5.31
C ARG A 97 -11.81 -3.45 -6.51
N ILE A 98 -12.00 -2.64 -7.57
CA ILE A 98 -11.28 -2.82 -8.84
C ILE A 98 -9.87 -2.20 -8.79
N LYS A 99 -9.74 -1.01 -8.19
CA LYS A 99 -8.52 -0.21 -8.26
C LYS A 99 -7.67 -0.20 -6.99
N LEU A 100 -8.29 -0.15 -5.81
CA LEU A 100 -7.58 0.06 -4.56
C LEU A 100 -7.23 -1.24 -3.83
N LYS A 101 -8.14 -2.20 -3.82
CA LYS A 101 -8.02 -3.39 -2.96
C LYS A 101 -6.72 -4.16 -3.22
N THR A 102 -6.39 -4.43 -4.47
CA THR A 102 -5.22 -5.26 -4.83
C THR A 102 -3.89 -4.56 -4.50
N PRO A 103 -3.62 -3.32 -4.98
CA PRO A 103 -2.36 -2.63 -4.66
C PRO A 103 -2.16 -2.43 -3.15
N ILE A 104 -3.21 -2.02 -2.43
CA ILE A 104 -3.15 -1.80 -0.98
C ILE A 104 -2.85 -3.11 -0.24
N SER A 105 -3.47 -4.23 -0.64
CA SER A 105 -3.21 -5.53 0.00
C SER A 105 -1.79 -6.02 -0.24
N VAL A 106 -1.23 -5.79 -1.42
CA VAL A 106 0.14 -6.17 -1.76
C VAL A 106 1.16 -5.32 -0.98
N LEU A 107 0.96 -4.00 -0.92
CA LEU A 107 1.81 -3.11 -0.12
C LEU A 107 1.76 -3.47 1.37
N LYS A 108 0.56 -3.75 1.90
CA LYS A 108 0.41 -4.19 3.30
C LYS A 108 1.18 -5.48 3.58
N MET A 109 1.03 -6.49 2.73
CA MET A 109 1.74 -7.77 2.86
C MET A 109 3.26 -7.57 2.73
N GLY A 110 3.73 -6.75 1.78
CA GLY A 110 5.13 -6.40 1.62
C GLY A 110 5.70 -5.73 2.87
N THR A 111 4.97 -4.78 3.45
CA THR A 111 5.35 -4.11 4.70
C THR A 111 5.46 -5.11 5.87
N GLU A 112 4.49 -6.01 6.02
CA GLU A 112 4.52 -7.04 7.07
C GLU A 112 5.73 -7.98 6.93
N ARG A 113 6.10 -8.36 5.69
CA ARG A 113 7.28 -9.18 5.44
C ARG A 113 8.58 -8.44 5.79
N ILE A 114 8.71 -7.16 5.39
CA ILE A 114 9.89 -6.35 5.74
C ILE A 114 10.03 -6.20 7.26
N LEU A 115 8.93 -5.97 7.99
CA LEU A 115 8.94 -5.91 9.45
C LEU A 115 9.42 -7.21 10.08
N ASN A 116 9.13 -8.34 9.46
CA ASN A 116 9.61 -9.67 9.87
C ASN A 116 11.02 -9.99 9.36
N ARG A 117 11.73 -9.02 8.78
CA ARG A 117 13.08 -9.18 8.21
C ARG A 117 13.14 -10.16 7.02
N ASP A 118 12.01 -10.42 6.40
CA ASP A 118 11.92 -11.23 5.19
C ASP A 118 11.91 -10.29 3.99
N LEU A 119 13.05 -10.21 3.30
CA LEU A 119 13.24 -9.42 2.09
C LEU A 119 13.21 -10.29 0.82
N ASP A 120 13.07 -11.62 0.96
CA ASP A 120 13.05 -12.57 -0.16
C ASP A 120 11.66 -12.70 -0.78
N PHE A 121 11.19 -11.60 -1.36
CA PHE A 121 9.96 -11.54 -2.14
C PHE A 121 10.09 -10.44 -3.20
N SER A 122 9.17 -10.40 -4.13
CA SER A 122 9.06 -9.32 -5.11
C SER A 122 7.63 -8.79 -5.14
N ILE A 123 7.48 -7.50 -5.42
CA ILE A 123 6.19 -6.87 -5.63
C ILE A 123 5.91 -6.86 -7.13
N PRO A 124 4.82 -7.54 -7.59
CA PRO A 124 4.49 -7.58 -9.00
C PRO A 124 4.06 -6.19 -9.51
N ASP A 125 4.30 -5.93 -10.78
CA ASP A 125 3.74 -4.74 -11.45
C ASP A 125 2.23 -4.95 -11.67
N ILE A 126 1.42 -4.26 -10.83
CA ILE A 126 -0.02 -4.49 -10.75
C ILE A 126 -0.79 -3.59 -11.72
N SER A 127 -0.32 -2.36 -11.92
CA SER A 127 -1.00 -1.37 -12.76
C SER A 127 -0.05 -0.26 -13.24
N GLU A 128 -0.44 0.40 -14.34
CA GLU A 128 0.31 1.53 -14.90
C GLU A 128 -0.13 2.90 -14.31
N ASP A 129 -1.02 2.90 -13.32
CA ASP A 129 -1.54 4.11 -12.68
C ASP A 129 -0.67 4.60 -11.51
N GLU A 130 -1.15 5.61 -10.78
CA GLU A 130 -0.47 6.23 -9.65
C GLU A 130 -0.16 5.22 -8.53
N LEU A 131 -1.05 4.22 -8.32
CA LEU A 131 -0.82 3.16 -7.34
C LEU A 131 0.24 2.15 -7.81
N GLY A 132 0.28 1.85 -9.11
CA GLY A 132 1.34 1.04 -9.69
C GLY A 132 2.71 1.72 -9.55
N GLN A 133 2.78 3.05 -9.69
CA GLN A 133 4.02 3.80 -9.43
C GLN A 133 4.47 3.66 -7.97
N ILE A 134 3.55 3.72 -7.01
CA ILE A 134 3.86 3.51 -5.59
C ILE A 134 4.38 2.08 -5.36
N CYS A 135 3.75 1.07 -5.96
CA CYS A 135 4.20 -0.32 -5.85
C CYS A 135 5.62 -0.50 -6.44
N ARG A 136 5.92 0.10 -7.59
CA ARG A 136 7.27 0.07 -8.17
C ARG A 136 8.29 0.80 -7.30
N GLY A 137 7.96 1.97 -6.75
CA GLY A 137 8.82 2.68 -5.80
C GLY A 137 9.11 1.85 -4.54
N PHE A 138 8.11 1.13 -4.03
CA PHE A 138 8.27 0.24 -2.90
C PHE A 138 9.17 -0.96 -3.23
N GLU A 139 9.05 -1.53 -4.44
CA GLU A 139 9.92 -2.63 -4.89
C GLU A 139 11.39 -2.18 -5.02
N ILE A 140 11.63 -0.98 -5.57
CA ILE A 140 12.98 -0.41 -5.64
C ILE A 140 13.56 -0.27 -4.22
N MET A 141 12.80 0.29 -3.30
CA MET A 141 13.24 0.44 -1.90
C MET A 141 13.52 -0.91 -1.22
N ARG A 142 12.69 -1.95 -1.47
CA ARG A 142 12.93 -3.30 -0.98
C ARG A 142 14.22 -3.89 -1.54
N ALA A 143 14.46 -3.72 -2.85
CA ALA A 143 15.66 -4.22 -3.52
C ALA A 143 16.93 -3.54 -2.97
N GLU A 144 16.90 -2.24 -2.76
CA GLU A 144 18.00 -1.49 -2.13
C GLU A 144 18.27 -1.96 -0.69
N LEU A 145 17.21 -2.20 0.09
CA LEU A 145 17.34 -2.76 1.44
C LEU A 145 17.96 -4.17 1.43
N LEU A 146 17.57 -5.01 0.46
CA LEU A 146 18.16 -6.35 0.31
C LEU A 146 19.65 -6.25 0.00
N GLN A 147 20.02 -5.40 -0.96
CA GLN A 147 21.42 -5.19 -1.34
C GLN A 147 22.24 -4.64 -0.15
N ALA A 148 21.76 -3.61 0.51
CA ALA A 148 22.45 -3.04 1.67
C ALA A 148 22.64 -4.08 2.79
N ASN A 149 21.65 -4.95 3.01
CA ASN A 149 21.76 -6.03 3.98
C ASN A 149 22.83 -7.06 3.59
N GLN A 150 22.90 -7.44 2.30
CA GLN A 150 23.93 -8.34 1.78
C GLN A 150 25.34 -7.74 1.96
N GLU A 151 25.51 -6.48 1.61
CA GLU A 151 26.79 -5.77 1.80
C GLU A 151 27.23 -5.74 3.26
N LEU A 152 26.28 -5.48 4.19
CA LEU A 152 26.57 -5.52 5.62
C LEU A 152 26.97 -6.93 6.11
N TRP A 153 26.36 -7.98 5.57
CA TRP A 153 26.74 -9.36 5.87
C TRP A 153 28.13 -9.70 5.36
N GLU A 154 28.48 -9.29 4.15
CA GLU A 154 29.79 -9.48 3.57
C GLU A 154 30.86 -8.76 4.41
N GLN A 155 30.65 -7.48 4.75
CA GLN A 155 31.55 -6.73 5.61
C GLN A 155 31.73 -7.37 7.00
N ALA A 156 30.65 -7.86 7.58
CA ALA A 156 30.72 -8.55 8.88
C ALA A 156 31.52 -9.86 8.80
N GLU A 157 31.36 -10.63 7.73
CA GLU A 157 32.11 -11.87 7.52
C GLU A 157 33.59 -11.58 7.25
N ASP A 158 33.92 -10.58 6.44
CA ASP A 158 35.29 -10.15 6.19
C ASP A 158 35.97 -9.67 7.46
N ARG A 159 35.26 -8.87 8.28
CA ARG A 159 35.77 -8.44 9.59
C ARG A 159 36.02 -9.60 10.51
N LYS A 160 35.16 -10.63 10.51
CA LYS A 160 35.34 -11.84 11.28
C LYS A 160 36.55 -12.66 10.82
N ARG A 161 36.77 -12.78 9.50
CA ARG A 161 37.93 -13.46 8.90
C ARG A 161 39.24 -12.74 9.26
N LEU A 162 39.25 -11.40 9.13
CA LEU A 162 40.39 -10.57 9.51
C LEU A 162 40.72 -10.74 11.00
N ASN A 163 39.75 -10.67 11.89
CA ASN A 163 39.93 -10.86 13.33
C ASN A 163 40.49 -12.25 13.66
N ALA A 164 40.04 -13.29 12.95
CA ALA A 164 40.55 -14.64 13.13
C ALA A 164 42.01 -14.78 12.68
N ALA A 165 42.37 -14.18 11.52
CA ALA A 165 43.74 -14.15 11.00
C ALA A 165 44.67 -13.39 11.97
N PHE A 166 44.30 -12.19 12.42
CA PHE A 166 45.07 -11.43 13.40
C PHE A 166 45.27 -12.18 14.72
N SER A 167 44.22 -12.83 15.22
CA SER A 167 44.30 -13.66 16.44
C SER A 167 45.31 -14.81 16.30
N HIS A 168 45.34 -15.44 15.12
CA HIS A 168 46.30 -16.49 14.81
C HIS A 168 47.74 -15.91 14.74
N ASP A 169 47.94 -14.82 14.04
CA ASP A 169 49.27 -14.23 13.80
C ASP A 169 49.87 -13.56 15.06
N LEU A 170 49.02 -13.07 15.96
CA LEU A 170 49.44 -12.57 17.27
C LEU A 170 49.80 -13.67 18.24
N ARG A 171 49.21 -14.87 18.10
CA ARG A 171 49.49 -15.99 19.03
C ARG A 171 50.96 -16.40 19.05
N ASN A 172 51.61 -16.40 17.89
CA ASN A 172 53.00 -16.75 17.75
C ASN A 172 53.97 -15.78 18.46
N PRO A 173 53.95 -14.44 18.20
CA PRO A 173 54.84 -13.50 18.88
C PRO A 173 54.56 -13.44 20.38
N VAL A 174 53.27 -13.52 20.79
CA VAL A 174 52.91 -13.56 22.22
C VAL A 174 53.46 -14.83 22.90
N ALA A 175 53.41 -16.01 22.26
CA ALA A 175 53.99 -17.21 22.83
C ALA A 175 55.50 -17.12 22.99
N VAL A 176 56.20 -16.54 22.00
CA VAL A 176 57.65 -16.30 22.08
C VAL A 176 58.00 -15.27 23.16
N LEU A 177 57.26 -14.18 23.28
CA LEU A 177 57.41 -13.22 24.35
C LEU A 177 57.28 -13.89 25.72
N LYS A 178 56.24 -14.66 25.91
CA LYS A 178 56.00 -15.40 27.19
C LYS A 178 57.14 -16.37 27.50
N GLY A 179 57.69 -17.08 26.52
CA GLY A 179 58.84 -17.95 26.67
C GLY A 179 60.11 -17.17 27.03
N THR A 180 60.37 -16.05 26.33
CA THR A 180 61.51 -15.16 26.56
C THR A 180 61.52 -14.59 27.99
N VAL A 181 60.34 -14.06 28.42
CA VAL A 181 60.19 -13.55 29.80
C VAL A 181 60.49 -14.65 30.85
N LYS A 182 60.05 -15.86 30.63
CA LYS A 182 60.30 -17.00 31.53
C LYS A 182 61.82 -17.33 31.61
N LEU A 183 62.56 -17.25 30.51
CA LEU A 183 64.02 -17.44 30.50
C LEU A 183 64.72 -16.34 31.33
N ILE A 184 64.33 -15.07 31.20
CA ILE A 184 64.86 -13.98 31.95
C ILE A 184 64.59 -14.15 33.45
N GLN A 185 63.39 -14.55 33.85
CA GLN A 185 63.01 -14.84 35.23
C GLN A 185 63.83 -15.99 35.85
N GLN A 186 64.30 -16.91 35.04
CA GLN A 186 65.16 -18.02 35.47
C GLN A 186 66.67 -17.62 35.53
N GLY A 187 67.01 -16.35 35.33
CA GLY A 187 68.44 -15.89 35.35
C GLY A 187 69.22 -16.35 34.12
N LYS A 188 68.56 -16.82 33.03
CA LYS A 188 69.21 -17.30 31.78
C LYS A 188 69.10 -16.27 30.65
N GLY A 189 68.83 -15.00 31.00
CA GLY A 189 68.75 -13.92 30.01
C GLY A 189 70.12 -13.42 29.58
N ASP A 190 70.39 -13.49 28.29
CA ASP A 190 71.55 -12.86 27.67
C ASP A 190 71.14 -11.68 26.79
N GLN A 191 72.10 -10.92 26.23
CA GLN A 191 71.82 -9.77 25.34
C GLN A 191 70.91 -10.17 24.16
N ARG A 192 71.08 -11.36 23.61
CA ARG A 192 70.24 -11.89 22.52
C ARG A 192 68.80 -12.10 22.92
N THR A 193 68.57 -12.44 24.22
CA THR A 193 67.24 -12.64 24.79
C THR A 193 66.49 -11.30 24.86
N PHE A 194 67.18 -10.22 25.27
CA PHE A 194 66.59 -8.86 25.29
C PHE A 194 66.30 -8.31 23.89
N ASP A 195 67.27 -8.53 22.93
CA ASP A 195 67.06 -8.12 21.55
C ASP A 195 65.84 -8.80 20.90
N ARG A 196 65.62 -10.10 21.20
CA ARG A 196 64.43 -10.84 20.75
C ARG A 196 63.17 -10.27 21.40
N LEU A 197 63.16 -9.95 22.68
CA LEU A 197 62.03 -9.36 23.35
C LEU A 197 61.63 -8.06 22.69
N ALA A 198 62.58 -7.16 22.47
CA ALA A 198 62.35 -5.89 21.79
C ALA A 198 61.78 -6.07 20.36
N GLY A 199 62.35 -7.01 19.59
CA GLY A 199 61.91 -7.28 18.22
C GLY A 199 60.46 -7.82 18.14
N TYR A 200 60.07 -8.71 19.04
CA TYR A 200 58.69 -9.22 19.11
C TYR A 200 57.69 -8.21 19.63
N THR A 201 58.08 -7.35 20.57
CA THR A 201 57.23 -6.22 21.04
C THR A 201 56.93 -5.26 19.90
N LEU A 202 57.95 -4.84 19.17
CA LEU A 202 57.76 -3.98 17.96
C LEU A 202 56.88 -4.63 16.91
N ARG A 203 57.04 -5.93 16.73
CA ARG A 203 56.16 -6.68 15.79
C ARG A 203 54.70 -6.69 16.19
N ILE A 204 54.40 -6.86 17.47
CA ILE A 204 53.04 -6.79 18.00
C ILE A 204 52.49 -5.37 17.88
N GLU A 205 53.28 -4.35 18.16
CA GLU A 205 52.92 -2.95 18.01
C GLU A 205 52.49 -2.63 16.59
N ASN A 206 53.29 -3.04 15.60
CA ASN A 206 52.95 -2.89 14.17
C ASN A 206 51.64 -3.65 13.79
N TYR A 207 51.39 -4.83 14.37
CA TYR A 207 50.12 -5.53 14.13
C TYR A 207 48.91 -4.82 14.73
N VAL A 208 49.05 -4.23 15.92
CA VAL A 208 47.99 -3.48 16.59
C VAL A 208 47.67 -2.21 15.82
N GLU A 209 48.73 -1.52 15.32
CA GLU A 209 48.59 -0.29 14.51
C GLU A 209 47.88 -0.58 13.17
N ALA A 210 48.25 -1.69 12.50
CA ALA A 210 47.57 -2.13 11.29
C ALA A 210 46.09 -2.46 11.53
N MET A 211 45.72 -3.03 12.70
CA MET A 211 44.33 -3.28 13.09
C MET A 211 43.55 -2.00 13.35
N SER A 212 44.19 -0.98 13.88
CA SER A 212 43.54 0.31 14.23
C SER A 212 43.22 1.17 13.00
N SER A 213 43.81 0.86 11.85
CA SER A 213 43.64 1.59 10.57
C SER A 213 42.55 0.99 9.66
N ILE A 214 41.91 -0.11 10.09
CA ILE A 214 40.78 -0.80 9.40
C ILE A 214 39.47 -0.50 10.12
#